data_62dd1072fb65589690ca02ba0b087502
#
_entry.id   62dd1072fb65589690ca02ba0b087502
#
_cell.length_a   1.000
_cell.length_b   1.000
_cell.length_c   1.000
_cell.angle_alpha   90.00
_cell.angle_beta   90.00
_cell.angle_gamma   90.00
#
_symmetry.space_group_name_H-M   'P 1'
#
loop_
_entity.id
_entity.type
_entity.pdbx_description
1 polymer ?
#
loop_
_entity_poly.entity_id
_entity_poly.type
_entity_poly.pdbx_seq_one_letter_code
_entity_poly.pdbx_strand_id
1 'polypeptide(L)'
;MTVDESLKLEKNDVITLEIESFGAFGEGVSHALGMAIFVPYACPGEVVEAHVLSVKKGYAYAKLVKVLEQSKTRREPKCEHFYRCGGCDLQHVDYKTQLELKVSSVRETLKRVGGIEAKDIQIVSSPEYGCRNKLTLPFTDNGKVALGFYSERSHRVVAITACPLSAWSEDVITLFTVWANEYKLPVYDENSGRGVLRALSVRVVGEKFMFTLVATTSKINGISDLSDRIKKDYPDSIFYININPKKTNVVLGSESELIHGDEKLEGEAVGVKYSLSPLSFAQVNDEVRDKLYREVYSDIDEGANVVDAYSGAGVMSVLVSSKAKEVYGIEIVKDAVADADVTARKNGVADKITNTAGDCAVILPPLLDKLRKNGAHNINLILDPPRKGCDDTVLQAVLKSLPDKIVYVSCNPATLARDLKKLSEHYSVDKIKLFDMFPQTKHVESLVCLTKQTN
;
A
#
# COMPACT_ATOMS: atom_id res chain seq x y z
N MET A 1 -35.36 -17.13 17.94
CA MET A 1 -36.58 -16.34 17.67
C MET A 1 -36.71 -16.28 16.15
N THR A 2 -37.80 -16.83 15.61
CA THR A 2 -38.12 -16.75 14.18
C THR A 2 -38.40 -15.29 13.86
N VAL A 3 -37.58 -14.67 13.02
CA VAL A 3 -37.80 -13.31 12.51
C VAL A 3 -39.04 -13.37 11.59
N ASP A 4 -39.99 -12.52 11.87
CA ASP A 4 -41.19 -12.37 11.03
C ASP A 4 -40.77 -11.86 9.65
N GLU A 5 -40.91 -12.66 8.59
CA GLU A 5 -40.49 -12.35 7.21
C GLU A 5 -41.32 -11.19 6.58
N SER A 6 -42.28 -10.66 7.30
CA SER A 6 -43.09 -9.50 6.85
C SER A 6 -42.47 -8.14 7.20
N LEU A 7 -41.45 -8.09 8.04
CA LEU A 7 -40.77 -6.87 8.46
C LEU A 7 -39.78 -6.37 7.38
N LYS A 8 -40.13 -5.24 6.77
CA LYS A 8 -39.25 -4.54 5.82
C LYS A 8 -38.20 -3.72 6.58
N LEU A 9 -36.95 -4.03 6.35
CA LEU A 9 -35.84 -3.28 6.95
C LEU A 9 -35.81 -1.83 6.44
N GLU A 10 -35.73 -0.86 7.34
CA GLU A 10 -35.69 0.55 7.01
C GLU A 10 -34.43 1.23 7.59
N LYS A 11 -34.10 2.39 7.04
CA LYS A 11 -33.03 3.22 7.57
C LYS A 11 -33.40 3.68 8.99
N ASN A 12 -32.42 3.67 9.90
CA ASN A 12 -32.47 4.00 11.33
C ASN A 12 -33.07 2.89 12.23
N ASP A 13 -33.45 1.74 11.68
CA ASP A 13 -33.80 0.60 12.53
C ASP A 13 -32.60 0.17 13.37
N VAL A 14 -32.90 -0.31 14.59
CA VAL A 14 -31.92 -0.99 15.45
C VAL A 14 -32.33 -2.44 15.53
N ILE A 15 -31.44 -3.32 15.07
CA ILE A 15 -31.71 -4.75 14.91
C ILE A 15 -30.62 -5.59 15.58
N THR A 16 -31.02 -6.77 16.04
CA THR A 16 -30.08 -7.77 16.54
C THR A 16 -29.73 -8.74 15.39
N LEU A 17 -28.43 -8.93 15.16
CA LEU A 17 -27.90 -9.76 14.07
C LEU A 17 -26.92 -10.79 14.60
N GLU A 18 -26.98 -12.00 14.08
CA GLU A 18 -25.92 -12.99 14.17
C GLU A 18 -24.96 -12.78 12.98
N ILE A 19 -23.67 -12.61 13.24
CA ILE A 19 -22.65 -12.43 12.21
C ILE A 19 -22.13 -13.78 11.76
N GLU A 20 -22.34 -14.11 10.49
CA GLU A 20 -22.07 -15.43 9.92
C GLU A 20 -20.66 -15.53 9.32
N SER A 21 -20.19 -14.45 8.69
CA SER A 21 -18.94 -14.44 7.94
C SER A 21 -18.32 -13.05 7.89
N PHE A 22 -17.10 -12.95 7.34
CA PHE A 22 -16.54 -11.67 6.92
C PHE A 22 -16.88 -11.38 5.45
N GLY A 23 -17.15 -10.12 5.15
CA GLY A 23 -17.17 -9.58 3.82
C GLY A 23 -15.75 -9.37 3.25
N ALA A 24 -15.69 -9.01 1.97
CA ALA A 24 -14.42 -8.81 1.25
C ALA A 24 -13.52 -7.71 1.83
N PHE A 25 -14.09 -6.78 2.60
CA PHE A 25 -13.36 -5.67 3.20
C PHE A 25 -13.22 -5.80 4.73
N GLY A 26 -13.49 -6.99 5.29
CA GLY A 26 -13.33 -7.26 6.71
C GLY A 26 -14.51 -6.84 7.59
N GLU A 27 -15.63 -6.39 7.01
CA GLU A 27 -16.87 -6.19 7.72
C GLU A 27 -17.56 -7.52 8.05
N GLY A 28 -18.23 -7.60 9.19
CA GLY A 28 -19.11 -8.73 9.50
C GLY A 28 -20.31 -8.76 8.55
N VAL A 29 -20.75 -9.95 8.16
CA VAL A 29 -21.90 -10.16 7.29
C VAL A 29 -22.94 -11.03 8.00
N SER A 30 -24.18 -10.59 8.00
CA SER A 30 -25.35 -11.33 8.41
C SER A 30 -26.34 -11.44 7.26
N HIS A 31 -27.04 -12.56 7.15
CA HIS A 31 -28.15 -12.70 6.22
C HIS A 31 -29.46 -12.70 7.01
N ALA A 32 -30.16 -11.58 6.98
CA ALA A 32 -31.44 -11.40 7.65
C ALA A 32 -32.43 -10.68 6.74
N LEU A 33 -33.72 -10.98 6.89
CA LEU A 33 -34.80 -10.34 6.13
C LEU A 33 -34.60 -10.43 4.60
N GLY A 34 -34.04 -11.55 4.11
CA GLY A 34 -33.83 -11.79 2.69
C GLY A 34 -32.69 -10.99 2.03
N MET A 35 -31.81 -10.38 2.82
CA MET A 35 -30.68 -9.59 2.31
C MET A 35 -29.41 -9.75 3.11
N ALA A 36 -28.26 -9.44 2.50
CA ALA A 36 -26.98 -9.36 3.20
C ALA A 36 -26.85 -8.01 3.94
N ILE A 37 -26.49 -8.04 5.21
CA ILE A 37 -26.28 -6.85 6.05
C ILE A 37 -24.82 -6.80 6.45
N PHE A 38 -24.14 -5.72 6.03
CA PHE A 38 -22.72 -5.50 6.31
C PHE A 38 -22.56 -4.63 7.56
N VAL A 39 -21.82 -5.13 8.54
CA VAL A 39 -21.57 -4.48 9.85
C VAL A 39 -20.08 -4.33 10.08
N PRO A 40 -19.47 -3.17 9.76
CA PRO A 40 -18.06 -2.92 10.07
C PRO A 40 -17.76 -3.16 11.54
N TYR A 41 -16.56 -3.70 11.81
CA TYR A 41 -16.06 -4.02 13.16
C TYR A 41 -16.79 -5.15 13.90
N ALA A 42 -17.69 -5.88 13.25
CA ALA A 42 -18.27 -7.10 13.80
C ALA A 42 -17.51 -8.34 13.31
N CYS A 43 -17.42 -9.39 14.17
CA CYS A 43 -16.72 -10.63 13.89
C CYS A 43 -17.69 -11.79 13.67
N PRO A 44 -17.39 -12.78 12.82
CA PRO A 44 -18.18 -14.00 12.72
C PRO A 44 -18.34 -14.71 14.06
N GLY A 45 -19.53 -15.25 14.31
CA GLY A 45 -19.89 -15.89 15.56
C GLY A 45 -20.30 -14.91 16.66
N GLU A 46 -20.49 -13.63 16.37
CA GLU A 46 -21.03 -12.65 17.30
C GLU A 46 -22.53 -12.46 17.11
N VAL A 47 -23.22 -12.19 18.23
CA VAL A 47 -24.53 -11.58 18.22
C VAL A 47 -24.36 -10.09 18.54
N VAL A 48 -24.83 -9.24 17.63
CA VAL A 48 -24.63 -7.79 17.75
C VAL A 48 -25.94 -7.01 17.65
N GLU A 49 -26.00 -5.88 18.33
CA GLU A 49 -26.97 -4.83 18.06
C GLU A 49 -26.37 -3.87 17.02
N ALA A 50 -27.12 -3.62 15.94
CA ALA A 50 -26.64 -2.82 14.82
C ALA A 50 -27.70 -1.79 14.38
N HIS A 51 -27.25 -0.56 14.11
CA HIS A 51 -28.08 0.54 13.61
C HIS A 51 -27.98 0.65 12.10
N VAL A 52 -29.10 0.51 11.40
CA VAL A 52 -29.17 0.50 9.94
C VAL A 52 -28.91 1.90 9.37
N LEU A 53 -27.84 2.03 8.58
CA LEU A 53 -27.45 3.30 7.97
C LEU A 53 -28.06 3.51 6.59
N SER A 54 -28.15 2.42 5.81
CA SER A 54 -28.75 2.47 4.46
C SER A 54 -29.23 1.10 4.02
N VAL A 55 -30.35 1.08 3.30
CA VAL A 55 -30.91 -0.12 2.67
C VAL A 55 -30.85 0.07 1.15
N LYS A 56 -30.39 -0.97 0.44
CA LYS A 56 -30.29 -1.05 -1.01
C LYS A 56 -31.05 -2.28 -1.51
N LYS A 57 -31.18 -2.43 -2.83
CA LYS A 57 -31.79 -3.62 -3.40
C LYS A 57 -30.90 -4.85 -3.15
N GLY A 58 -31.30 -5.70 -2.16
CA GLY A 58 -30.63 -6.97 -1.84
C GLY A 58 -29.51 -6.88 -0.80
N TYR A 59 -29.17 -5.70 -0.27
CA TYR A 59 -28.22 -5.56 0.82
C TYR A 59 -28.41 -4.29 1.65
N ALA A 60 -27.89 -4.28 2.88
CA ALA A 60 -27.89 -3.12 3.74
C ALA A 60 -26.52 -2.90 4.40
N TYR A 61 -26.26 -1.67 4.87
CA TYR A 61 -25.15 -1.33 5.74
C TYR A 61 -25.68 -0.92 7.10
N ALA A 62 -25.09 -1.45 8.15
CA ALA A 62 -25.41 -1.09 9.52
C ALA A 62 -24.13 -0.76 10.30
N LYS A 63 -24.27 0.08 11.32
CA LYS A 63 -23.20 0.44 12.26
C LYS A 63 -23.32 -0.44 13.50
N LEU A 64 -22.23 -1.07 13.91
CA LEU A 64 -22.15 -1.77 15.19
C LEU A 64 -22.46 -0.81 16.34
N VAL A 65 -23.46 -1.13 17.14
CA VAL A 65 -23.83 -0.39 18.37
C VAL A 65 -23.23 -1.09 19.58
N LYS A 66 -23.47 -2.40 19.69
CA LYS A 66 -23.01 -3.20 20.82
C LYS A 66 -22.80 -4.66 20.41
N VAL A 67 -21.78 -5.29 20.96
CA VAL A 67 -21.61 -6.75 20.91
C VAL A 67 -22.35 -7.34 22.12
N LEU A 68 -23.33 -8.18 21.85
CA LEU A 68 -24.15 -8.86 22.87
C LEU A 68 -23.51 -10.20 23.28
N GLU A 69 -23.04 -10.97 22.28
CA GLU A 69 -22.28 -12.18 22.45
C GLU A 69 -20.97 -12.08 21.65
N GLN A 70 -19.84 -12.27 22.31
CA GLN A 70 -18.52 -12.04 21.73
C GLN A 70 -17.97 -13.30 21.06
N SER A 71 -17.40 -13.14 19.87
CA SER A 71 -16.62 -14.16 19.17
C SER A 71 -15.29 -14.46 19.88
N LYS A 72 -14.81 -15.69 19.79
CA LYS A 72 -13.48 -16.08 20.27
C LYS A 72 -12.34 -15.41 19.50
N THR A 73 -12.60 -14.93 18.28
CA THR A 73 -11.61 -14.25 17.44
C THR A 73 -11.50 -12.76 17.72
N ARG A 74 -12.42 -12.21 18.51
CA ARG A 74 -12.37 -10.79 18.91
C ARG A 74 -11.27 -10.56 19.93
N ARG A 75 -10.56 -9.45 19.76
CA ARG A 75 -9.61 -8.92 20.75
C ARG A 75 -9.79 -7.41 20.93
N GLU A 76 -9.25 -6.88 22.02
CA GLU A 76 -9.21 -5.43 22.24
C GLU A 76 -8.13 -4.80 21.34
N PRO A 77 -8.48 -3.76 20.54
CA PRO A 77 -7.50 -3.05 19.73
C PRO A 77 -6.43 -2.36 20.56
N LYS A 78 -5.15 -2.49 20.18
CA LYS A 78 -4.05 -1.77 20.87
C LYS A 78 -4.09 -0.25 20.64
N CYS A 79 -4.73 0.21 19.56
CA CYS A 79 -4.79 1.62 19.20
C CYS A 79 -6.06 2.26 19.73
N GLU A 80 -5.94 3.26 20.60
CA GLU A 80 -7.07 4.02 21.13
C GLU A 80 -7.88 4.78 20.07
N HIS A 81 -7.26 5.00 18.89
CA HIS A 81 -7.88 5.70 17.76
C HIS A 81 -8.54 4.75 16.75
N PHE A 82 -8.49 3.42 16.96
CA PHE A 82 -8.87 2.42 15.97
C PHE A 82 -10.24 2.65 15.33
N TYR A 83 -11.28 2.84 16.11
CA TYR A 83 -12.65 3.00 15.59
C TYR A 83 -12.94 4.37 14.94
N ARG A 84 -11.97 5.30 14.96
CA ARG A 84 -12.09 6.65 14.42
C ARG A 84 -11.12 6.92 13.29
N CYS A 85 -9.91 6.39 13.39
CA CYS A 85 -8.84 6.49 12.41
C CYS A 85 -9.11 5.52 11.24
N GLY A 86 -8.99 6.00 9.99
CA GLY A 86 -9.15 5.17 8.79
C GLY A 86 -7.91 4.37 8.38
N GLY A 87 -6.88 4.30 9.25
CA GLY A 87 -5.62 3.63 8.92
C GLY A 87 -5.61 2.10 9.12
N CYS A 88 -6.53 1.56 9.92
CA CYS A 88 -6.64 0.14 10.23
C CYS A 88 -8.10 -0.32 10.20
N ASP A 89 -8.33 -1.56 9.77
CA ASP A 89 -9.67 -2.15 9.66
C ASP A 89 -9.88 -3.33 10.63
N LEU A 90 -8.81 -4.02 11.07
CA LEU A 90 -8.88 -5.37 11.65
C LEU A 90 -8.24 -5.53 13.03
N GLN A 91 -7.88 -4.46 13.75
CA GLN A 91 -7.25 -4.59 15.08
C GLN A 91 -8.13 -5.29 16.13
N HIS A 92 -9.44 -5.33 15.91
CA HIS A 92 -10.41 -6.02 16.78
C HIS A 92 -10.49 -7.53 16.51
N VAL A 93 -9.74 -8.05 15.54
CA VAL A 93 -9.70 -9.47 15.15
C VAL A 93 -8.32 -10.04 15.48
N ASP A 94 -8.22 -11.25 16.01
CA ASP A 94 -6.94 -11.93 16.22
C ASP A 94 -6.17 -12.10 14.91
N TYR A 95 -4.84 -12.12 15.00
CA TYR A 95 -3.99 -12.04 13.81
C TYR A 95 -4.09 -13.27 12.91
N LYS A 96 -4.29 -14.44 13.48
CA LYS A 96 -4.47 -15.66 12.69
C LYS A 96 -5.73 -15.55 11.82
N THR A 97 -6.83 -15.11 12.41
CA THR A 97 -8.09 -14.88 11.69
C THR A 97 -7.96 -13.76 10.64
N GLN A 98 -7.16 -12.71 10.89
CA GLN A 98 -6.87 -11.70 9.85
C GLN A 98 -6.19 -12.32 8.62
N LEU A 99 -5.22 -13.22 8.81
CA LEU A 99 -4.53 -13.91 7.72
C LEU A 99 -5.49 -14.83 6.95
N GLU A 100 -6.32 -15.60 7.65
CA GLU A 100 -7.34 -16.45 7.04
C GLU A 100 -8.36 -15.65 6.22
N LEU A 101 -8.81 -14.49 6.73
CA LEU A 101 -9.68 -13.55 6.02
C LEU A 101 -9.04 -13.07 4.72
N LYS A 102 -7.77 -12.65 4.76
CA LYS A 102 -7.05 -12.17 3.57
C LYS A 102 -6.94 -13.26 2.51
N VAL A 103 -6.61 -14.49 2.90
CA VAL A 103 -6.56 -15.64 1.98
C VAL A 103 -7.93 -15.92 1.38
N SER A 104 -8.98 -15.96 2.19
CA SER A 104 -10.35 -16.20 1.72
C SER A 104 -10.83 -15.11 0.77
N SER A 105 -10.61 -13.84 1.11
CA SER A 105 -11.00 -12.69 0.28
C SER A 105 -10.33 -12.71 -1.09
N VAL A 106 -9.02 -13.02 -1.15
CA VAL A 106 -8.29 -13.14 -2.43
C VAL A 106 -8.82 -14.33 -3.23
N ARG A 107 -9.00 -15.50 -2.60
CA ARG A 107 -9.52 -16.69 -3.26
C ARG A 107 -10.88 -16.43 -3.91
N GLU A 108 -11.82 -15.86 -3.15
CA GLU A 108 -13.14 -15.51 -3.66
C GLU A 108 -13.10 -14.47 -4.79
N THR A 109 -12.21 -13.48 -4.68
CA THR A 109 -12.04 -12.46 -5.72
C THR A 109 -11.49 -13.07 -7.01
N LEU A 110 -10.48 -13.92 -6.92
CA LEU A 110 -9.90 -14.63 -8.07
C LEU A 110 -10.96 -15.51 -8.76
N LYS A 111 -11.77 -16.23 -7.98
CA LYS A 111 -12.85 -17.06 -8.52
C LYS A 111 -13.93 -16.23 -9.20
N ARG A 112 -14.47 -15.23 -8.51
CA ARG A 112 -15.63 -14.45 -9.00
C ARG A 112 -15.31 -13.53 -10.17
N VAL A 113 -14.15 -12.85 -10.12
CA VAL A 113 -13.75 -11.85 -11.13
C VAL A 113 -12.88 -12.49 -12.21
N GLY A 114 -11.91 -13.30 -11.78
CA GLY A 114 -10.91 -13.93 -12.66
C GLY A 114 -11.35 -15.23 -13.29
N GLY A 115 -12.32 -15.92 -12.71
CA GLY A 115 -12.65 -17.30 -13.09
C GLY A 115 -11.55 -18.31 -12.72
N ILE A 116 -10.65 -17.94 -11.79
CA ILE A 116 -9.47 -18.73 -11.42
C ILE A 116 -9.76 -19.46 -10.10
N GLU A 117 -9.68 -20.78 -10.14
CA GLU A 117 -9.77 -21.62 -8.93
C GLU A 117 -8.39 -21.82 -8.31
N ALA A 118 -8.11 -21.04 -7.26
CA ALA A 118 -6.87 -21.13 -6.50
C ALA A 118 -7.06 -22.05 -5.27
N LYS A 119 -6.46 -23.24 -5.28
CA LYS A 119 -6.61 -24.23 -4.20
C LYS A 119 -5.67 -23.94 -3.04
N ASP A 120 -4.38 -23.77 -3.30
CA ASP A 120 -3.32 -23.67 -2.30
C ASP A 120 -2.72 -22.24 -2.30
N ILE A 121 -3.35 -21.35 -1.54
CA ILE A 121 -2.83 -20.00 -1.34
C ILE A 121 -2.12 -19.94 0.00
N GLN A 122 -0.81 -19.76 -0.02
CA GLN A 122 0.00 -19.50 1.16
C GLN A 122 0.05 -18.00 1.46
N ILE A 123 0.11 -17.64 2.75
CA ILE A 123 0.33 -16.26 3.18
C ILE A 123 1.55 -16.15 4.08
N VAL A 124 2.41 -15.19 3.78
CA VAL A 124 3.57 -14.83 4.59
C VAL A 124 3.13 -13.79 5.61
N SER A 125 3.29 -14.11 6.89
CA SER A 125 2.93 -13.22 8.00
C SER A 125 3.95 -12.10 8.19
N SER A 126 3.52 -11.06 8.91
CA SER A 126 4.27 -9.88 9.36
C SER A 126 4.30 -9.83 10.89
N PRO A 127 5.22 -9.07 11.50
CA PRO A 127 4.98 -8.51 12.82
C PRO A 127 3.68 -7.71 12.83
N GLU A 128 2.84 -7.90 13.86
CA GLU A 128 1.53 -7.25 13.92
C GLU A 128 1.61 -5.74 14.09
N TYR A 129 2.67 -5.25 14.75
CA TYR A 129 2.90 -3.87 15.15
C TYR A 129 4.37 -3.51 14.95
N GLY A 130 4.70 -2.21 14.94
CA GLY A 130 6.06 -1.71 14.80
C GLY A 130 6.72 -1.97 13.44
N CYS A 131 5.97 -2.50 12.47
CA CYS A 131 6.49 -2.94 11.18
C CYS A 131 6.51 -1.86 10.09
N ARG A 132 5.83 -0.73 10.30
CA ARG A 132 5.64 0.29 9.26
C ARG A 132 6.74 1.33 9.28
N ASN A 133 7.51 1.38 8.20
CA ASN A 133 8.65 2.28 8.02
C ASN A 133 8.30 3.64 7.41
N LYS A 134 7.04 3.87 6.99
CA LYS A 134 6.61 5.15 6.42
C LYS A 134 5.22 5.54 6.92
N LEU A 135 5.09 6.77 7.41
CA LEU A 135 3.82 7.43 7.68
C LEU A 135 3.72 8.73 6.89
N THR A 136 2.52 9.07 6.47
CA THR A 136 2.18 10.40 5.95
C THR A 136 0.97 10.90 6.72
N LEU A 137 1.19 11.94 7.50
CA LEU A 137 0.29 12.46 8.51
C LEU A 137 -0.17 13.87 8.11
N PRO A 138 -1.42 14.09 7.69
CA PRO A 138 -1.96 15.43 7.51
C PRO A 138 -1.97 16.22 8.82
N PHE A 139 -1.70 17.53 8.74
CA PHE A 139 -1.95 18.46 9.83
C PHE A 139 -3.45 18.77 9.94
N THR A 140 -3.90 19.02 11.14
CA THR A 140 -5.24 19.51 11.45
C THR A 140 -5.18 20.55 12.57
N ASP A 141 -6.16 21.45 12.61
CA ASP A 141 -6.30 22.44 13.68
C ASP A 141 -7.71 22.37 14.26
N ASN A 142 -7.80 21.95 15.51
CA ASN A 142 -9.02 21.93 16.33
C ASN A 142 -8.83 22.81 17.58
N GLY A 143 -8.27 24.01 17.40
CA GLY A 143 -7.84 24.91 18.48
C GLY A 143 -6.38 24.70 18.90
N LYS A 144 -5.77 23.60 18.47
CA LYS A 144 -4.33 23.33 18.50
C LYS A 144 -3.94 22.53 17.27
N VAL A 145 -2.76 22.84 16.72
CA VAL A 145 -2.20 22.09 15.60
C VAL A 145 -1.86 20.69 16.06
N ALA A 146 -2.31 19.70 15.31
CA ALA A 146 -2.05 18.30 15.54
C ALA A 146 -1.77 17.56 14.21
N LEU A 147 -1.16 16.38 14.30
CA LEU A 147 -0.99 15.43 13.21
C LEU A 147 -1.95 14.24 13.36
N GLY A 148 -2.37 13.65 12.27
CA GLY A 148 -3.27 12.51 12.36
C GLY A 148 -3.46 11.76 11.05
N PHE A 149 -4.53 11.00 10.97
CA PHE A 149 -4.96 10.31 9.74
C PHE A 149 -6.40 10.69 9.40
N TYR A 150 -6.74 10.61 8.12
CA TYR A 150 -8.13 10.76 7.71
C TYR A 150 -9.01 9.64 8.30
N SER A 151 -10.20 9.98 8.75
CA SER A 151 -11.22 8.98 9.06
C SER A 151 -11.69 8.32 7.75
N GLU A 152 -12.17 7.08 7.83
CA GLU A 152 -12.59 6.32 6.66
C GLU A 152 -13.61 7.11 5.81
N ARG A 153 -13.39 7.15 4.49
CA ARG A 153 -14.25 7.85 3.50
C ARG A 153 -14.54 9.31 3.82
N SER A 154 -13.60 10.01 4.46
CA SER A 154 -13.76 11.40 4.89
C SER A 154 -12.45 12.18 4.75
N HIS A 155 -12.55 13.50 4.58
CA HIS A 155 -11.41 14.43 4.69
C HIS A 155 -11.18 14.92 6.12
N ARG A 156 -11.95 14.43 7.09
CA ARG A 156 -11.76 14.78 8.50
C ARG A 156 -10.53 14.05 9.04
N VAL A 157 -9.57 14.81 9.53
CA VAL A 157 -8.38 14.26 10.20
C VAL A 157 -8.72 13.91 11.65
N VAL A 158 -8.41 12.69 12.03
CA VAL A 158 -8.42 12.23 13.43
C VAL A 158 -7.02 12.47 13.99
N ALA A 159 -6.88 13.43 14.88
CA ALA A 159 -5.62 13.68 15.57
C ALA A 159 -5.20 12.45 16.38
N ILE A 160 -3.91 12.10 16.31
CA ILE A 160 -3.32 10.97 17.01
C ILE A 160 -2.11 11.43 17.83
N THR A 161 -1.80 10.71 18.89
CA THR A 161 -0.58 10.89 19.70
C THR A 161 0.52 9.91 19.26
N ALA A 162 0.12 8.71 18.86
CA ALA A 162 1.00 7.65 18.39
C ALA A 162 0.30 6.73 17.41
N CYS A 163 1.07 5.97 16.64
CA CYS A 163 0.58 4.90 15.78
C CYS A 163 1.29 3.58 16.14
N PRO A 164 0.61 2.56 16.69
CA PRO A 164 1.24 1.31 17.09
C PRO A 164 1.93 0.55 15.94
N LEU A 165 1.58 0.86 14.69
CA LEU A 165 2.26 0.27 13.52
C LEU A 165 3.67 0.83 13.31
N SER A 166 4.03 1.97 13.91
CA SER A 166 5.33 2.63 13.80
C SER A 166 5.80 3.07 15.19
N ALA A 167 6.77 2.37 15.77
CA ALA A 167 7.24 2.58 17.14
C ALA A 167 7.77 4.01 17.40
N TRP A 168 8.33 4.64 16.36
CA TRP A 168 8.90 5.99 16.40
C TRP A 168 7.87 7.13 16.28
N SER A 169 6.61 6.82 16.09
CA SER A 169 5.59 7.82 15.70
C SER A 169 5.27 8.82 16.79
N GLU A 170 5.29 8.43 18.07
CA GLU A 170 4.95 9.30 19.21
C GLU A 170 5.92 10.48 19.34
N ASP A 171 7.22 10.20 19.36
CA ASP A 171 8.26 11.23 19.49
C ASP A 171 8.22 12.21 18.31
N VAL A 172 8.09 11.68 17.08
CA VAL A 172 7.99 12.49 15.86
C VAL A 172 6.73 13.37 15.86
N ILE A 173 5.57 12.81 16.20
CA ILE A 173 4.32 13.58 16.26
C ILE A 173 4.45 14.69 17.31
N THR A 174 5.01 14.39 18.47
CA THR A 174 5.22 15.35 19.55
C THR A 174 6.15 16.48 19.09
N LEU A 175 7.30 16.15 18.50
CA LEU A 175 8.27 17.13 18.02
C LEU A 175 7.63 18.16 17.06
N PHE A 176 6.97 17.67 16.02
CA PHE A 176 6.39 18.54 15.00
C PHE A 176 5.16 19.31 15.46
N THR A 177 4.33 18.72 16.34
CA THR A 177 3.14 19.41 16.85
C THR A 177 3.49 20.48 17.89
N VAL A 178 4.46 20.22 18.76
CA VAL A 178 4.97 21.22 19.72
C VAL A 178 5.53 22.43 18.96
N TRP A 179 6.46 22.19 18.02
CA TRP A 179 7.01 23.25 17.16
C TRP A 179 5.93 24.07 16.44
N ALA A 180 4.99 23.39 15.77
CA ALA A 180 3.94 24.08 14.99
C ALA A 180 3.06 24.96 15.86
N ASN A 181 2.74 24.55 17.11
CA ASN A 181 1.97 25.34 18.06
C ASN A 181 2.76 26.50 18.65
N GLU A 182 4.04 26.34 18.99
CA GLU A 182 4.91 27.40 19.49
C GLU A 182 5.04 28.55 18.49
N TYR A 183 5.21 28.23 17.21
CA TYR A 183 5.30 29.21 16.12
C TYR A 183 3.94 29.65 15.55
N LYS A 184 2.81 29.12 16.11
CA LYS A 184 1.43 29.44 15.70
C LYS A 184 1.22 29.32 14.19
N LEU A 185 1.72 28.23 13.60
CA LEU A 185 1.71 28.01 12.17
C LEU A 185 0.30 27.66 11.67
N PRO A 186 -0.21 28.33 10.64
CA PRO A 186 -1.55 28.04 10.13
C PRO A 186 -1.55 26.72 9.35
N VAL A 187 -2.49 25.82 9.67
CA VAL A 187 -2.75 24.60 8.91
C VAL A 187 -3.47 24.95 7.61
N TYR A 188 -3.10 24.27 6.54
CA TYR A 188 -3.74 24.44 5.23
C TYR A 188 -5.17 23.90 5.24
N ASP A 189 -6.12 24.76 4.92
CA ASP A 189 -7.52 24.40 4.76
C ASP A 189 -7.86 24.16 3.29
N GLU A 190 -8.29 22.95 2.95
CA GLU A 190 -8.59 22.54 1.57
C GLU A 190 -9.75 23.31 0.94
N ASN A 191 -10.68 23.83 1.73
CA ASN A 191 -11.83 24.59 1.22
C ASN A 191 -11.44 25.99 0.79
N SER A 192 -10.77 26.73 1.70
CA SER A 192 -10.34 28.10 1.44
C SER A 192 -9.05 28.21 0.62
N GLY A 193 -8.22 27.16 0.60
CA GLY A 193 -6.89 27.18 -0.01
C GLY A 193 -5.86 28.02 0.77
N ARG A 194 -6.11 28.32 2.03
CA ARG A 194 -5.26 29.15 2.90
C ARG A 194 -4.55 28.30 3.95
N GLY A 195 -3.42 28.78 4.42
CA GLY A 195 -2.59 28.12 5.42
C GLY A 195 -1.27 27.64 4.86
N VAL A 196 -0.41 27.07 5.72
CA VAL A 196 0.96 26.71 5.40
C VAL A 196 1.20 25.23 5.50
N LEU A 197 0.91 24.62 6.68
CA LEU A 197 1.22 23.23 6.95
C LEU A 197 0.18 22.30 6.35
N ARG A 198 0.60 21.32 5.53
CA ARG A 198 -0.30 20.34 4.91
C ARG A 198 -0.16 18.95 5.51
N ALA A 199 1.05 18.40 5.48
CA ALA A 199 1.32 17.06 5.98
C ALA A 199 2.78 16.91 6.40
N LEU A 200 3.05 15.89 7.18
CA LEU A 200 4.38 15.38 7.46
C LEU A 200 4.49 13.97 6.90
N SER A 201 5.43 13.73 5.99
CA SER A 201 5.81 12.39 5.56
C SER A 201 7.13 12.01 6.24
N VAL A 202 7.13 10.87 6.91
CA VAL A 202 8.35 10.35 7.57
C VAL A 202 8.64 8.98 7.02
N ARG A 203 9.88 8.74 6.64
CA ARG A 203 10.38 7.44 6.21
C ARG A 203 11.58 7.06 7.06
N VAL A 204 11.63 5.81 7.47
CA VAL A 204 12.72 5.26 8.27
C VAL A 204 13.34 4.09 7.51
N VAL A 205 14.65 4.04 7.44
CA VAL A 205 15.41 2.90 6.91
C VAL A 205 16.54 2.60 7.90
N GLY A 206 16.46 1.42 8.52
CA GLY A 206 17.30 1.15 9.69
C GLY A 206 17.00 2.13 10.81
N GLU A 207 18.04 2.90 11.22
CA GLU A 207 17.92 3.96 12.23
C GLU A 207 17.87 5.37 11.65
N LYS A 208 17.95 5.51 10.30
CA LYS A 208 17.98 6.80 9.62
C LYS A 208 16.57 7.27 9.27
N PHE A 209 16.29 8.53 9.55
CA PHE A 209 15.03 9.18 9.29
C PHE A 209 15.13 10.15 8.11
N MET A 210 14.13 10.12 7.25
CA MET A 210 13.86 11.20 6.29
C MET A 210 12.53 11.84 6.64
N PHE A 211 12.60 13.09 7.05
CA PHE A 211 11.44 13.94 7.32
C PHE A 211 11.16 14.78 6.07
N THR A 212 9.91 14.80 5.63
CA THR A 212 9.45 15.63 4.52
C THR A 212 8.23 16.42 4.97
N LEU A 213 8.45 17.67 5.33
CA LEU A 213 7.39 18.59 5.71
C LEU A 213 6.71 19.12 4.44
N VAL A 214 5.45 18.79 4.23
CA VAL A 214 4.68 19.27 3.08
C VAL A 214 4.00 20.58 3.47
N ALA A 215 4.32 21.62 2.73
CA ALA A 215 3.81 22.97 2.98
C ALA A 215 3.45 23.70 1.67
N THR A 216 2.72 24.80 1.78
CA THR A 216 2.38 25.63 0.61
C THR A 216 3.54 26.53 0.16
N THR A 217 4.57 26.69 0.98
CA THR A 217 5.77 27.50 0.75
C THR A 217 6.96 26.95 1.53
N SER A 218 8.19 27.23 1.08
CA SER A 218 9.40 26.92 1.87
C SER A 218 9.74 27.97 2.94
N LYS A 219 9.13 29.16 2.86
CA LYS A 219 9.35 30.23 3.84
C LYS A 219 8.45 30.03 5.05
N ILE A 220 8.91 29.26 6.03
CA ILE A 220 8.16 28.88 7.23
C ILE A 220 8.84 29.47 8.45
N ASN A 221 8.08 30.16 9.31
CA ASN A 221 8.61 30.73 10.54
C ASN A 221 9.07 29.60 11.49
N GLY A 222 10.26 29.73 12.08
CA GLY A 222 10.79 28.73 13.00
C GLY A 222 11.36 27.46 12.36
N ILE A 223 11.54 27.43 11.02
CA ILE A 223 12.06 26.22 10.33
C ILE A 223 13.48 25.87 10.74
N SER A 224 14.33 26.87 11.03
CA SER A 224 15.70 26.68 11.54
C SER A 224 15.67 26.01 12.90
N ASP A 225 14.82 26.48 13.81
CA ASP A 225 14.64 25.87 15.15
C ASP A 225 14.15 24.42 15.04
N LEU A 226 13.16 24.13 14.16
CA LEU A 226 12.76 22.76 13.90
C LEU A 226 13.91 21.89 13.40
N SER A 227 14.71 22.40 12.45
CA SER A 227 15.89 21.72 11.93
C SER A 227 16.90 21.38 13.04
N ASP A 228 17.13 22.32 13.96
CA ASP A 228 18.07 22.09 15.08
C ASP A 228 17.52 21.09 16.10
N ARG A 229 16.23 21.09 16.38
CA ARG A 229 15.54 20.07 17.20
C ARG A 229 15.64 18.70 16.56
N ILE A 230 15.39 18.59 15.24
CA ILE A 230 15.51 17.32 14.50
C ILE A 230 16.95 16.80 14.58
N LYS A 231 17.97 17.63 14.33
CA LYS A 231 19.38 17.22 14.42
C LYS A 231 19.77 16.74 15.81
N LYS A 232 19.21 17.36 16.86
CA LYS A 232 19.47 16.96 18.23
C LYS A 232 18.92 15.58 18.56
N ASP A 233 17.67 15.29 18.16
CA ASP A 233 16.97 14.06 18.50
C ASP A 233 17.25 12.93 17.47
N TYR A 234 17.56 13.30 16.21
CA TYR A 234 17.83 12.42 15.07
C TYR A 234 19.08 12.90 14.30
N PRO A 235 20.31 12.70 14.82
CA PRO A 235 21.54 13.30 14.27
C PRO A 235 21.81 12.98 12.79
N ASP A 236 21.53 11.73 12.36
CA ASP A 236 21.77 11.25 10.99
C ASP A 236 20.53 11.38 10.09
N SER A 237 19.64 12.32 10.44
CA SER A 237 18.40 12.50 9.68
C SER A 237 18.57 13.39 8.45
N ILE A 238 17.62 13.25 7.56
CA ILE A 238 17.43 14.09 6.37
C ILE A 238 16.15 14.87 6.53
N PHE A 239 16.20 16.16 6.30
CA PHE A 239 15.01 17.01 6.40
C PHE A 239 14.77 17.81 5.13
N TYR A 240 13.58 17.60 4.54
CA TYR A 240 13.08 18.30 3.36
C TYR A 240 11.85 19.13 3.68
N ILE A 241 11.70 20.25 2.99
CA ILE A 241 10.39 20.89 2.76
C ILE A 241 9.95 20.54 1.35
N ASN A 242 8.78 19.91 1.24
CA ASN A 242 8.13 19.67 -0.05
C ASN A 242 7.06 20.72 -0.27
N ILE A 243 7.17 21.42 -1.41
CA ILE A 243 6.34 22.59 -1.72
C ILE A 243 5.13 22.15 -2.55
N ASN A 244 3.94 22.24 -1.96
CA ASN A 244 2.69 21.92 -2.64
C ASN A 244 1.63 23.01 -2.41
N PRO A 245 1.62 24.10 -3.20
CA PRO A 245 0.61 25.16 -3.11
C PRO A 245 -0.70 24.80 -3.82
N LYS A 246 -0.75 23.67 -4.57
CA LYS A 246 -1.90 23.32 -5.42
C LYS A 246 -3.06 22.77 -4.59
N LYS A 247 -4.28 23.14 -4.96
CA LYS A 247 -5.50 22.54 -4.44
C LYS A 247 -5.73 21.18 -5.12
N THR A 248 -5.19 20.12 -4.53
CA THR A 248 -5.18 18.76 -5.08
C THR A 248 -5.15 17.72 -3.97
N ASN A 249 -5.66 16.53 -4.25
CA ASN A 249 -5.57 15.37 -3.34
C ASN A 249 -4.16 14.73 -3.33
N VAL A 250 -3.26 15.15 -4.20
CA VAL A 250 -1.86 14.71 -4.18
C VAL A 250 -1.16 15.41 -3.03
N VAL A 251 -0.64 14.63 -2.08
CA VAL A 251 -0.01 15.16 -0.87
C VAL A 251 1.32 15.82 -1.17
N LEU A 252 2.22 15.14 -1.87
CA LEU A 252 3.56 15.63 -2.20
C LEU A 252 3.53 16.44 -3.50
N GLY A 253 4.08 17.66 -3.47
CA GLY A 253 4.34 18.48 -4.66
C GLY A 253 5.54 17.97 -5.45
N SER A 254 5.81 18.58 -6.60
CA SER A 254 6.94 18.22 -7.48
C SER A 254 8.28 18.81 -7.04
N GLU A 255 8.30 19.74 -6.11
CA GLU A 255 9.50 20.46 -5.68
C GLU A 255 9.78 20.15 -4.21
N SER A 256 11.06 19.86 -3.90
CA SER A 256 11.52 19.64 -2.53
C SER A 256 12.82 20.41 -2.32
N GLU A 257 12.92 21.10 -1.18
CA GLU A 257 14.09 21.85 -0.74
C GLU A 257 14.74 21.10 0.42
N LEU A 258 16.04 20.76 0.29
CA LEU A 258 16.81 20.13 1.35
C LEU A 258 17.17 21.18 2.41
N ILE A 259 16.81 20.92 3.66
CA ILE A 259 17.11 21.79 4.79
C ILE A 259 18.38 21.33 5.51
N HIS A 260 18.50 20.01 5.73
CA HIS A 260 19.75 19.42 6.24
C HIS A 260 19.83 17.92 5.95
N GLY A 261 21.03 17.37 6.12
CA GLY A 261 21.35 15.96 5.91
C GLY A 261 21.81 15.68 4.48
N ASP A 262 21.87 14.41 4.15
CA ASP A 262 22.21 13.94 2.81
C ASP A 262 21.07 14.16 1.82
N GLU A 263 21.36 14.20 0.51
CA GLU A 263 20.32 14.33 -0.51
C GLU A 263 19.41 13.11 -0.61
N LYS A 264 19.88 11.92 -0.20
CA LYS A 264 19.15 10.67 -0.34
C LYS A 264 19.25 9.79 0.91
N LEU A 265 18.14 9.13 1.21
CA LEU A 265 18.09 8.13 2.27
C LEU A 265 18.67 6.80 1.75
N GLU A 266 19.78 6.39 2.33
CA GLU A 266 20.45 5.16 1.96
C GLU A 266 19.91 3.98 2.74
N GLY A 267 19.76 2.83 2.05
CA GLY A 267 19.30 1.60 2.66
C GLY A 267 19.82 0.35 1.97
N GLU A 268 19.46 -0.78 2.56
CA GLU A 268 19.73 -2.11 2.00
C GLU A 268 18.48 -2.99 2.09
N ALA A 269 18.24 -3.75 1.05
CA ALA A 269 17.18 -4.73 0.98
C ALA A 269 17.68 -5.99 0.27
N VAL A 270 17.57 -7.16 0.90
CA VAL A 270 18.02 -8.45 0.35
C VAL A 270 19.45 -8.42 -0.24
N GLY A 271 20.35 -7.64 0.38
CA GLY A 271 21.74 -7.46 -0.08
C GLY A 271 21.92 -6.39 -1.17
N VAL A 272 20.86 -5.72 -1.61
CA VAL A 272 20.92 -4.62 -2.59
C VAL A 272 20.96 -3.28 -1.84
N LYS A 273 22.04 -2.51 -2.04
CA LYS A 273 22.15 -1.13 -1.54
C LYS A 273 21.36 -0.20 -2.44
N TYR A 274 20.49 0.60 -1.85
CA TYR A 274 19.63 1.52 -2.60
C TYR A 274 19.62 2.93 -2.01
N SER A 275 19.18 3.89 -2.81
CA SER A 275 19.02 5.29 -2.41
C SER A 275 17.60 5.74 -2.71
N LEU A 276 16.99 6.50 -1.80
CA LEU A 276 15.63 7.00 -1.95
C LEU A 276 15.59 8.53 -1.85
N SER A 277 14.98 9.14 -2.83
CA SER A 277 14.57 10.55 -2.80
C SER A 277 13.22 10.71 -2.08
N PRO A 278 12.80 11.92 -1.66
CA PRO A 278 11.52 12.14 -0.96
C PRO A 278 10.29 11.61 -1.71
N LEU A 279 10.31 11.67 -3.06
CA LEU A 279 9.20 11.24 -3.92
C LEU A 279 9.27 9.76 -4.29
N SER A 280 10.40 9.07 -4.08
CA SER A 280 10.56 7.66 -4.46
C SER A 280 9.66 6.75 -3.64
N PHE A 281 9.05 5.77 -4.32
CA PHE A 281 8.29 4.71 -3.66
C PHE A 281 9.25 3.65 -3.09
N ALA A 282 8.91 3.11 -1.93
CA ALA A 282 9.46 1.87 -1.40
C ALA A 282 8.39 1.19 -0.53
N GLN A 283 8.43 -0.13 -0.46
CA GLN A 283 7.54 -0.94 0.37
C GLN A 283 7.61 -0.53 1.84
N VAL A 284 6.47 -0.53 2.52
CA VAL A 284 6.34 0.07 3.86
C VAL A 284 6.64 -0.87 5.02
N ASN A 285 6.96 -2.13 4.75
CA ASN A 285 7.26 -3.17 5.73
C ASN A 285 8.49 -3.94 5.26
N ASP A 286 9.64 -3.66 5.86
CA ASP A 286 10.94 -4.16 5.40
C ASP A 286 11.05 -5.68 5.46
N GLU A 287 10.56 -6.31 6.55
CA GLU A 287 10.63 -7.76 6.72
C GLU A 287 9.83 -8.50 5.65
N VAL A 288 8.61 -8.04 5.39
CA VAL A 288 7.73 -8.68 4.39
C VAL A 288 8.19 -8.35 2.98
N ARG A 289 8.71 -7.13 2.74
CA ARG A 289 9.35 -6.73 1.48
C ARG A 289 10.47 -7.69 1.11
N ASP A 290 11.37 -7.98 2.05
CA ASP A 290 12.52 -8.84 1.79
C ASP A 290 12.09 -10.29 1.45
N LYS A 291 11.04 -10.78 2.10
CA LYS A 291 10.44 -12.09 1.77
C LYS A 291 9.81 -12.08 0.38
N LEU A 292 9.07 -11.01 0.02
CA LEU A 292 8.48 -10.83 -1.31
C LEU A 292 9.57 -10.77 -2.39
N TYR A 293 10.61 -9.99 -2.18
CA TYR A 293 11.70 -9.83 -3.15
C TYR A 293 12.48 -11.13 -3.39
N ARG A 294 12.74 -11.92 -2.32
CA ARG A 294 13.34 -13.26 -2.48
C ARG A 294 12.44 -14.21 -3.27
N GLU A 295 11.13 -14.11 -3.09
CA GLU A 295 10.18 -14.92 -3.85
C GLU A 295 10.16 -14.54 -5.32
N VAL A 296 10.10 -13.23 -5.65
CA VAL A 296 10.24 -12.77 -7.05
C VAL A 296 11.55 -13.24 -7.66
N TYR A 297 12.67 -13.08 -6.92
CA TYR A 297 13.98 -13.54 -7.38
C TYR A 297 13.99 -15.04 -7.67
N SER A 298 13.36 -15.87 -6.82
CA SER A 298 13.32 -17.33 -7.03
C SER A 298 12.59 -17.71 -8.30
N ASP A 299 11.61 -16.92 -8.74
CA ASP A 299 10.78 -17.16 -9.92
C ASP A 299 11.43 -16.71 -11.24
N ILE A 300 12.53 -15.96 -11.20
CA ILE A 300 13.25 -15.54 -12.40
C ILE A 300 14.15 -16.67 -12.91
N ASP A 301 14.10 -16.92 -14.22
CA ASP A 301 14.90 -17.93 -14.88
C ASP A 301 16.35 -17.47 -15.08
N GLU A 302 17.30 -18.40 -15.00
CA GLU A 302 18.70 -18.14 -15.30
C GLU A 302 18.88 -17.74 -16.77
N GLY A 303 19.68 -16.70 -17.02
CA GLY A 303 19.98 -16.19 -18.35
C GLY A 303 18.81 -15.49 -19.07
N ALA A 304 17.70 -15.21 -18.38
CA ALA A 304 16.56 -14.51 -18.96
C ALA A 304 16.89 -13.04 -19.29
N ASN A 305 16.22 -12.50 -20.32
CA ASN A 305 16.06 -11.05 -20.45
C ASN A 305 14.89 -10.63 -19.57
N VAL A 306 15.18 -9.85 -18.53
CA VAL A 306 14.15 -9.45 -17.56
C VAL A 306 13.66 -8.03 -17.87
N VAL A 307 12.35 -7.86 -17.94
CA VAL A 307 11.73 -6.53 -17.98
C VAL A 307 11.05 -6.30 -16.65
N ASP A 308 11.53 -5.30 -15.89
CA ASP A 308 10.97 -4.86 -14.61
C ASP A 308 10.08 -3.63 -14.88
N ALA A 309 8.82 -3.89 -15.13
CA ALA A 309 7.83 -2.87 -15.41
C ALA A 309 7.31 -2.30 -14.07
N TYR A 310 7.33 -0.98 -13.95
CA TYR A 310 7.08 -0.22 -12.70
C TYR A 310 8.22 -0.36 -11.68
N SER A 311 9.48 -0.24 -12.14
CA SER A 311 10.70 -0.63 -11.40
C SER A 311 11.03 0.24 -10.17
N GLY A 312 10.39 1.40 -9.98
CA GLY A 312 10.66 2.31 -8.86
C GLY A 312 12.14 2.70 -8.78
N ALA A 313 12.75 2.60 -7.59
CA ALA A 313 14.16 2.90 -7.35
C ALA A 313 15.12 1.75 -7.78
N GLY A 314 14.65 0.75 -8.52
CA GLY A 314 15.46 -0.27 -9.17
C GLY A 314 15.96 -1.41 -8.27
N VAL A 315 15.45 -1.54 -7.04
CA VAL A 315 15.93 -2.59 -6.11
C VAL A 315 15.68 -3.99 -6.69
N MET A 316 14.49 -4.23 -7.26
CA MET A 316 14.15 -5.50 -7.87
C MET A 316 14.99 -5.77 -9.13
N SER A 317 15.16 -4.76 -9.99
CA SER A 317 16.02 -4.83 -11.18
C SER A 317 17.45 -5.25 -10.83
N VAL A 318 18.03 -4.63 -9.77
CA VAL A 318 19.38 -4.99 -9.30
C VAL A 318 19.41 -6.41 -8.73
N LEU A 319 18.43 -6.78 -7.89
CA LEU A 319 18.36 -8.11 -7.31
C LEU A 319 18.38 -9.22 -8.37
N VAL A 320 17.52 -9.08 -9.40
CA VAL A 320 17.38 -10.10 -10.45
C VAL A 320 18.53 -10.09 -11.47
N SER A 321 19.34 -9.02 -11.51
CA SER A 321 20.46 -8.89 -12.46
C SER A 321 21.54 -9.97 -12.30
N SER A 322 21.62 -10.59 -11.11
CA SER A 322 22.55 -11.70 -10.85
C SER A 322 22.20 -12.96 -11.63
N LYS A 323 20.91 -13.20 -11.91
CA LYS A 323 20.39 -14.29 -12.74
C LYS A 323 20.20 -13.89 -14.21
N ALA A 324 19.83 -12.64 -14.43
CA ALA A 324 19.45 -12.14 -15.74
C ALA A 324 20.66 -12.00 -16.68
N LYS A 325 20.41 -12.16 -18.00
CA LYS A 325 21.34 -11.75 -19.04
C LYS A 325 21.39 -10.23 -19.13
N GLU A 326 20.23 -9.59 -19.22
CA GLU A 326 20.03 -8.13 -19.25
C GLU A 326 18.74 -7.80 -18.52
N VAL A 327 18.66 -6.61 -17.90
CA VAL A 327 17.48 -6.11 -17.18
C VAL A 327 17.06 -4.77 -17.78
N TYR A 328 15.78 -4.59 -17.99
CA TYR A 328 15.17 -3.37 -18.51
C TYR A 328 14.14 -2.85 -17.50
N GLY A 329 14.50 -1.77 -16.77
CA GLY A 329 13.60 -1.09 -15.82
C GLY A 329 12.77 -0.03 -16.52
N ILE A 330 11.47 0.02 -16.24
CA ILE A 330 10.55 1.07 -16.73
C ILE A 330 9.87 1.73 -15.53
N GLU A 331 9.98 3.05 -15.41
CA GLU A 331 9.39 3.81 -14.32
C GLU A 331 8.94 5.19 -14.81
N ILE A 332 7.76 5.63 -14.39
CA ILE A 332 7.18 6.91 -14.82
C ILE A 332 7.78 8.11 -14.07
N VAL A 333 8.22 7.90 -12.83
CA VAL A 333 8.77 8.97 -11.96
C VAL A 333 10.25 9.13 -12.26
N LYS A 334 10.63 10.28 -12.87
CA LYS A 334 12.01 10.56 -13.29
C LYS A 334 13.03 10.48 -12.14
N ASP A 335 12.66 10.95 -10.95
CA ASP A 335 13.53 10.91 -9.78
C ASP A 335 13.79 9.46 -9.33
N ALA A 336 12.78 8.59 -9.42
CA ALA A 336 12.93 7.17 -9.12
C ALA A 336 13.83 6.46 -10.15
N VAL A 337 13.77 6.85 -11.44
CA VAL A 337 14.71 6.36 -12.46
C VAL A 337 16.15 6.80 -12.14
N ALA A 338 16.34 8.05 -11.74
CA ALA A 338 17.65 8.53 -11.30
C ALA A 338 18.15 7.79 -10.04
N ASP A 339 17.24 7.46 -9.12
CA ASP A 339 17.56 6.59 -7.96
C ASP A 339 17.91 5.16 -8.41
N ALA A 340 17.21 4.60 -9.39
CA ALA A 340 17.50 3.27 -9.95
C ALA A 340 18.88 3.20 -10.60
N ASP A 341 19.30 4.24 -11.34
CA ASP A 341 20.64 4.34 -11.91
C ASP A 341 21.73 4.43 -10.83
N VAL A 342 21.47 5.17 -9.75
CA VAL A 342 22.38 5.21 -8.57
C VAL A 342 22.44 3.84 -7.91
N THR A 343 21.29 3.19 -7.72
CA THR A 343 21.19 1.85 -7.13
C THR A 343 21.99 0.84 -7.97
N ALA A 344 21.85 0.83 -9.31
CA ALA A 344 22.61 -0.06 -10.19
C ALA A 344 24.13 0.18 -10.09
N ARG A 345 24.57 1.44 -10.09
CA ARG A 345 26.01 1.79 -9.93
C ARG A 345 26.57 1.36 -8.57
N LYS A 346 25.84 1.58 -7.47
CA LYS A 346 26.26 1.20 -6.11
C LYS A 346 26.47 -0.30 -5.95
N ASN A 347 25.73 -1.10 -6.71
CA ASN A 347 25.83 -2.56 -6.68
C ASN A 347 26.71 -3.15 -7.79
N GLY A 348 27.38 -2.30 -8.62
CA GLY A 348 28.32 -2.73 -9.63
C GLY A 348 27.69 -3.49 -10.82
N VAL A 349 26.40 -3.22 -11.13
CA VAL A 349 25.64 -3.90 -12.17
C VAL A 349 25.03 -2.96 -13.22
N ALA A 350 25.51 -1.72 -13.27
CA ALA A 350 25.01 -0.70 -14.19
C ALA A 350 25.17 -1.04 -15.67
N ASP A 351 26.10 -1.90 -16.02
CA ASP A 351 26.34 -2.42 -17.37
C ASP A 351 25.28 -3.43 -17.84
N LYS A 352 24.60 -4.06 -16.90
CA LYS A 352 23.53 -5.04 -17.16
C LYS A 352 22.12 -4.45 -17.13
N ILE A 353 21.94 -3.23 -16.61
CA ILE A 353 20.62 -2.66 -16.37
C ILE A 353 20.43 -1.40 -17.22
N THR A 354 19.32 -1.36 -17.95
CA THR A 354 18.89 -0.17 -18.69
C THR A 354 17.59 0.35 -18.10
N ASN A 355 17.63 1.49 -17.41
CA ASN A 355 16.45 2.14 -16.87
C ASN A 355 15.88 3.18 -17.84
N THR A 356 14.56 3.21 -18.00
CA THR A 356 13.87 4.12 -18.93
C THR A 356 12.75 4.86 -18.21
N ALA A 357 12.81 6.20 -18.26
CA ALA A 357 11.77 7.05 -17.70
C ALA A 357 10.58 7.17 -18.66
N GLY A 358 9.40 6.81 -18.22
CA GLY A 358 8.16 7.01 -18.97
C GLY A 358 7.04 6.04 -18.62
N ASP A 359 5.91 6.24 -19.27
CA ASP A 359 4.73 5.41 -19.08
C ASP A 359 4.97 3.99 -19.62
N CYS A 360 4.71 2.98 -18.78
CA CYS A 360 4.82 1.59 -19.15
C CYS A 360 3.95 1.24 -20.35
N ALA A 361 2.78 1.83 -20.51
CA ALA A 361 1.90 1.63 -21.66
C ALA A 361 2.52 2.11 -22.99
N VAL A 362 3.47 3.03 -22.93
CA VAL A 362 4.18 3.57 -24.11
C VAL A 362 5.49 2.81 -24.37
N ILE A 363 6.24 2.48 -23.32
CA ILE A 363 7.62 1.94 -23.44
C ILE A 363 7.64 0.43 -23.60
N LEU A 364 6.79 -0.30 -22.86
CA LEU A 364 6.81 -1.76 -22.86
C LEU A 364 6.52 -2.38 -24.25
N PRO A 365 5.51 -1.94 -25.02
CA PRO A 365 5.20 -2.56 -26.31
C PRO A 365 6.40 -2.58 -27.29
N PRO A 366 7.05 -1.44 -27.62
CA PRO A 366 8.20 -1.43 -28.53
C PRO A 366 9.42 -2.16 -27.95
N LEU A 367 9.59 -2.18 -26.61
CA LEU A 367 10.68 -2.90 -25.96
C LEU A 367 10.52 -4.41 -26.16
N LEU A 368 9.35 -4.99 -25.90
CA LEU A 368 9.09 -6.41 -26.10
C LEU A 368 9.21 -6.80 -27.57
N ASP A 369 8.68 -6.00 -28.49
CA ASP A 369 8.84 -6.23 -29.95
C ASP A 369 10.32 -6.20 -30.35
N LYS A 370 11.13 -5.29 -29.80
CA LYS A 370 12.59 -5.22 -30.04
C LYS A 370 13.32 -6.47 -29.54
N LEU A 371 13.01 -6.90 -28.29
CA LEU A 371 13.62 -8.10 -27.71
C LEU A 371 13.34 -9.34 -28.56
N ARG A 372 12.09 -9.55 -28.98
CA ARG A 372 11.74 -10.68 -29.87
C ARG A 372 12.41 -10.60 -31.23
N LYS A 373 12.47 -9.43 -31.87
CA LYS A 373 13.18 -9.25 -33.16
C LYS A 373 14.67 -9.53 -33.06
N ASN A 374 15.28 -9.22 -31.90
CA ASN A 374 16.69 -9.50 -31.63
C ASN A 374 16.95 -10.95 -31.21
N GLY A 375 15.95 -11.84 -31.28
CA GLY A 375 16.09 -13.25 -30.98
C GLY A 375 16.11 -13.60 -29.49
N ALA A 376 15.57 -12.76 -28.65
CA ALA A 376 15.41 -13.12 -27.23
C ALA A 376 14.38 -14.24 -27.08
N HIS A 377 14.84 -15.41 -26.59
CA HIS A 377 14.00 -16.59 -26.42
C HIS A 377 13.47 -16.76 -24.98
N ASN A 378 14.15 -16.23 -23.98
CA ASN A 378 13.73 -16.30 -22.59
C ASN A 378 13.50 -14.87 -22.08
N ILE A 379 12.23 -14.41 -22.08
CA ILE A 379 11.84 -13.10 -21.57
C ILE A 379 10.99 -13.31 -20.32
N ASN A 380 11.48 -12.84 -19.18
CA ASN A 380 10.73 -12.81 -17.93
C ASN A 380 10.25 -11.37 -17.68
N LEU A 381 8.97 -11.21 -17.40
CA LEU A 381 8.33 -9.92 -17.14
C LEU A 381 7.91 -9.83 -15.69
N ILE A 382 8.42 -8.83 -14.96
CA ILE A 382 7.96 -8.47 -13.62
C ILE A 382 6.95 -7.33 -13.78
N LEU A 383 5.78 -7.48 -13.17
CA LEU A 383 4.73 -6.47 -13.12
C LEU A 383 4.44 -6.13 -11.65
N ASP A 384 4.63 -4.86 -11.25
CA ASP A 384 4.20 -4.33 -9.94
C ASP A 384 3.41 -3.02 -10.15
N PRO A 385 2.23 -3.09 -10.80
CA PRO A 385 1.48 -1.92 -11.18
C PRO A 385 0.82 -1.23 -9.98
N PRO A 386 0.41 0.05 -10.12
CA PRO A 386 -0.37 0.76 -9.11
C PRO A 386 -1.73 0.07 -8.87
N ARG A 387 -2.46 0.52 -7.83
CA ARG A 387 -3.76 -0.06 -7.39
C ARG A 387 -4.80 -0.25 -8.50
N LYS A 388 -4.73 0.49 -9.61
CA LYS A 388 -5.63 0.34 -10.78
C LYS A 388 -5.34 -0.91 -11.63
N GLY A 389 -4.24 -1.62 -11.38
CA GLY A 389 -3.74 -2.73 -12.19
C GLY A 389 -3.03 -2.24 -13.46
N CYS A 390 -2.72 -3.15 -14.38
CA CYS A 390 -2.15 -2.81 -15.66
C CYS A 390 -3.15 -2.11 -16.58
N ASP A 391 -2.67 -1.15 -17.37
CA ASP A 391 -3.45 -0.57 -18.46
C ASP A 391 -3.65 -1.61 -19.58
N ASP A 392 -4.76 -1.50 -20.31
CA ASP A 392 -5.08 -2.43 -21.39
C ASP A 392 -4.00 -2.49 -22.45
N THR A 393 -3.33 -1.38 -22.76
CA THR A 393 -2.19 -1.33 -23.68
C THR A 393 -1.03 -2.21 -23.23
N VAL A 394 -0.74 -2.22 -21.91
CA VAL A 394 0.29 -3.10 -21.32
C VAL A 394 -0.10 -4.58 -21.49
N LEU A 395 -1.34 -4.93 -21.14
CA LEU A 395 -1.83 -6.31 -21.29
C LEU A 395 -1.84 -6.77 -22.74
N GLN A 396 -2.25 -5.92 -23.68
CA GLN A 396 -2.21 -6.23 -25.10
C GLN A 396 -0.78 -6.44 -25.61
N ALA A 397 0.19 -5.65 -25.15
CA ALA A 397 1.60 -5.85 -25.49
C ALA A 397 2.12 -7.20 -24.99
N VAL A 398 1.75 -7.58 -23.76
CA VAL A 398 2.09 -8.88 -23.17
C VAL A 398 1.48 -10.03 -23.98
N LEU A 399 0.19 -9.96 -24.31
CA LEU A 399 -0.51 -10.99 -25.10
C LEU A 399 0.01 -11.10 -26.54
N LYS A 400 0.47 -10.01 -27.13
CA LYS A 400 1.07 -10.01 -28.47
C LYS A 400 2.48 -10.59 -28.48
N SER A 401 3.32 -10.19 -27.53
CA SER A 401 4.74 -10.55 -27.46
C SER A 401 4.98 -11.89 -26.77
N LEU A 402 4.05 -12.32 -25.92
CA LEU A 402 4.07 -13.56 -25.15
C LEU A 402 5.43 -13.79 -24.44
N PRO A 403 5.82 -12.96 -23.43
CA PRO A 403 6.92 -13.29 -22.53
C PRO A 403 6.82 -14.72 -22.01
N ASP A 404 7.94 -15.37 -21.77
CA ASP A 404 7.94 -16.79 -21.42
C ASP A 404 7.44 -17.01 -19.98
N LYS A 405 7.69 -16.03 -19.10
CA LYS A 405 7.21 -16.01 -17.72
C LYS A 405 6.78 -14.61 -17.30
N ILE A 406 5.76 -14.53 -16.45
CA ILE A 406 5.32 -13.30 -15.82
C ILE A 406 5.30 -13.49 -14.31
N VAL A 407 5.94 -12.60 -13.57
CA VAL A 407 5.84 -12.49 -12.12
C VAL A 407 5.04 -11.23 -11.80
N TYR A 408 3.79 -11.41 -11.38
CA TYR A 408 2.86 -10.31 -11.14
C TYR A 408 2.71 -10.06 -9.63
N VAL A 409 3.12 -8.89 -9.16
CA VAL A 409 2.91 -8.40 -7.80
C VAL A 409 1.73 -7.44 -7.80
N SER A 410 0.82 -7.51 -6.82
CA SER A 410 -0.36 -6.64 -6.76
C SER A 410 -0.88 -6.43 -5.34
N CYS A 411 -1.11 -5.18 -4.98
CA CYS A 411 -1.78 -4.80 -3.73
C CYS A 411 -3.32 -4.76 -3.84
N ASN A 412 -3.89 -5.09 -5.02
CA ASN A 412 -5.35 -5.06 -5.24
C ASN A 412 -5.84 -6.35 -5.91
N PRO A 413 -6.44 -7.28 -5.15
CA PRO A 413 -6.92 -8.55 -5.68
C PRO A 413 -7.94 -8.44 -6.82
N ALA A 414 -8.77 -7.39 -6.83
CA ALA A 414 -9.81 -7.24 -7.84
C ALA A 414 -9.23 -6.88 -9.23
N THR A 415 -8.26 -5.96 -9.27
CA THR A 415 -7.56 -5.61 -10.51
C THR A 415 -6.64 -6.73 -10.96
N LEU A 416 -5.98 -7.42 -10.03
CA LEU A 416 -5.20 -8.62 -10.32
C LEU A 416 -6.08 -9.68 -10.99
N ALA A 417 -7.23 -10.02 -10.40
CA ALA A 417 -8.15 -11.02 -10.96
C ALA A 417 -8.65 -10.67 -12.37
N ARG A 418 -8.94 -9.37 -12.61
CA ARG A 418 -9.31 -8.84 -13.94
C ARG A 418 -8.18 -9.06 -14.96
N ASP A 419 -6.95 -8.75 -14.58
CA ASP A 419 -5.80 -8.83 -15.47
C ASP A 419 -5.42 -10.28 -15.73
N LEU A 420 -5.43 -11.13 -14.70
CA LEU A 420 -5.19 -12.57 -14.83
C LEU A 420 -6.23 -13.26 -15.74
N LYS A 421 -7.49 -12.84 -15.70
CA LYS A 421 -8.52 -13.37 -16.61
C LYS A 421 -8.15 -13.19 -18.07
N LYS A 422 -7.54 -12.04 -18.43
CA LYS A 422 -7.06 -11.80 -19.80
C LYS A 422 -5.80 -12.61 -20.10
N LEU A 423 -4.87 -12.67 -19.15
CA LEU A 423 -3.61 -13.39 -19.34
C LEU A 423 -3.81 -14.91 -19.41
N SER A 424 -4.82 -15.48 -18.73
CA SER A 424 -5.10 -16.92 -18.72
C SER A 424 -5.48 -17.52 -20.09
N GLU A 425 -5.74 -16.68 -21.09
CA GLU A 425 -5.91 -17.13 -22.47
C GLU A 425 -4.63 -17.78 -23.06
N HIS A 426 -3.46 -17.35 -22.58
CA HIS A 426 -2.15 -17.80 -23.07
C HIS A 426 -1.19 -18.25 -21.97
N TYR A 427 -1.57 -18.10 -20.71
CA TYR A 427 -0.71 -18.40 -19.55
C TYR A 427 -1.43 -19.33 -18.57
N SER A 428 -0.66 -20.26 -17.99
CA SER A 428 -1.05 -21.00 -16.80
C SER A 428 -0.65 -20.24 -15.55
N VAL A 429 -1.49 -20.28 -14.53
CA VAL A 429 -1.15 -19.78 -13.19
C VAL A 429 -0.48 -20.90 -12.42
N ASP A 430 0.81 -20.78 -12.16
CA ASP A 430 1.61 -21.83 -11.52
C ASP A 430 1.63 -21.69 -10.00
N LYS A 431 1.64 -20.44 -9.51
CA LYS A 431 1.77 -20.15 -8.10
C LYS A 431 1.01 -18.87 -7.73
N ILE A 432 0.35 -18.92 -6.56
CA ILE A 432 -0.22 -17.74 -5.91
C ILE A 432 0.27 -17.72 -4.47
N LYS A 433 0.93 -16.63 -4.07
CA LYS A 433 1.42 -16.43 -2.71
C LYS A 433 1.08 -15.04 -2.22
N LEU A 434 0.63 -14.94 -0.98
CA LEU A 434 0.25 -13.68 -0.37
C LEU A 434 1.29 -13.23 0.65
N PHE A 435 1.37 -11.92 0.84
CA PHE A 435 2.29 -11.29 1.77
C PHE A 435 1.51 -10.25 2.59
N ASP A 436 1.52 -10.41 3.91
CA ASP A 436 0.86 -9.46 4.79
C ASP A 436 1.71 -8.19 4.98
N MET A 437 1.86 -7.43 3.88
CA MET A 437 2.56 -6.14 3.85
C MET A 437 1.88 -5.09 4.76
N PHE A 438 0.59 -5.27 5.04
CA PHE A 438 -0.27 -4.30 5.72
C PHE A 438 -1.04 -4.95 6.88
N PRO A 439 -0.36 -5.43 7.93
CA PRO A 439 -1.04 -6.00 9.08
C PRO A 439 -2.03 -5.02 9.70
N GLN A 440 -3.06 -5.53 10.37
CA GLN A 440 -4.16 -4.76 10.96
C GLN A 440 -5.10 -4.08 9.96
N THR A 441 -4.88 -4.28 8.66
CA THR A 441 -5.73 -3.77 7.58
C THR A 441 -6.28 -4.90 6.72
N LYS A 442 -7.31 -4.63 5.94
CA LYS A 442 -7.86 -5.54 4.93
C LYS A 442 -6.96 -5.77 3.71
N HIS A 443 -5.92 -4.97 3.55
CA HIS A 443 -5.03 -5.02 2.39
C HIS A 443 -4.03 -6.17 2.49
N VAL A 444 -3.69 -6.73 1.33
CA VAL A 444 -2.69 -7.79 1.18
C VAL A 444 -1.94 -7.60 -0.13
N GLU A 445 -0.67 -7.96 -0.14
CA GLU A 445 0.15 -8.03 -1.34
C GLU A 445 0.07 -9.45 -1.90
N SER A 446 -0.16 -9.58 -3.20
CA SER A 446 -0.30 -10.87 -3.89
C SER A 446 0.82 -11.01 -4.91
N LEU A 447 1.48 -12.16 -4.94
CA LEU A 447 2.43 -12.55 -5.98
C LEU A 447 1.83 -13.72 -6.76
N VAL A 448 1.80 -13.59 -8.09
CA VAL A 448 1.35 -14.64 -9.01
C VAL A 448 2.44 -14.90 -10.04
N CYS A 449 2.85 -16.15 -10.14
CA CYS A 449 3.74 -16.61 -11.21
C CYS A 449 2.92 -17.25 -12.31
N LEU A 450 3.18 -16.84 -13.56
CA LEU A 450 2.51 -17.38 -14.75
C LEU A 450 3.57 -17.83 -15.76
N THR A 451 3.36 -19.00 -16.35
CA THR A 451 4.17 -19.52 -17.45
C THR A 451 3.34 -19.59 -18.72
N LYS A 452 3.95 -19.22 -19.82
CA LYS A 452 3.34 -19.31 -21.14
C LYS A 452 2.95 -20.75 -21.45
N GLN A 453 1.71 -20.96 -21.90
CA GLN A 453 1.23 -22.28 -22.32
C GLN A 453 1.95 -22.69 -23.60
N THR A 454 2.50 -23.91 -23.63
CA THR A 454 2.97 -24.56 -24.86
C THR A 454 1.77 -25.19 -25.51
N ASN A 455 1.37 -24.67 -26.69
CA ASN A 455 0.38 -25.31 -27.56
C ASN A 455 0.92 -26.59 -28.13
#